data_0c632f806c435a9809358e69525f0892
#
_entry.id   0c632f806c435a9809358e69525f0892
#
_cell.length_a   1.000
_cell.length_b   1.000
_cell.length_c   1.000
_cell.angle_alpha   90.00
_cell.angle_beta   90.00
_cell.angle_gamma   90.00
#
_symmetry.space_group_name_H-M   'P 1'
#
loop_
_entity.id
_entity.type
_entity.pdbx_description
1 polymer ?
#
loop_
_entity_poly.entity_id
_entity_poly.type
_entity_poly.pdbx_seq_one_letter_code
_entity_poly.pdbx_strand_id
1 'polypeptide(L)'
;MDLLPNARSLKATSLAVLGAMAKLGFVVSEFNRDITYQMELLGKEHAAFLGAEVAHVLYVPGVYDMPIAARRLLRRDDVDAVVAIGCVIQGETAHDEVVVQHAARKLMDLSLEYDKPVALGISGPRMSRPDAHRRVDYAKRAVEAAIKLMKRLEGI
;
A
#
# COMPACT_ATOMS: atom_id res chain seq x y z
N MET A 1 16.54 26.46 39.07
CA MET A 1 15.76 27.23 38.08
C MET A 1 15.34 26.27 37.00
N ASP A 2 14.17 25.71 37.22
CA ASP A 2 13.66 24.66 36.31
C ASP A 2 13.18 25.29 35.02
N LEU A 3 13.85 24.99 33.93
CA LEU A 3 13.42 25.32 32.60
C LEU A 3 12.26 24.35 32.22
N LEU A 4 11.04 24.79 32.48
CA LEU A 4 9.88 24.13 31.92
C LEU A 4 10.02 24.07 30.39
N PRO A 5 9.82 22.91 29.78
CA PRO A 5 9.89 22.82 28.32
C PRO A 5 8.89 23.78 27.70
N ASN A 6 9.35 24.57 26.77
CA ASN A 6 8.58 25.57 26.06
C ASN A 6 7.34 24.90 25.42
N ALA A 7 6.19 25.54 25.52
CA ALA A 7 4.93 25.06 24.96
C ALA A 7 5.00 24.72 23.45
N ARG A 8 5.93 25.35 22.73
CA ARG A 8 6.23 24.99 21.33
C ARG A 8 6.93 23.63 21.22
N SER A 9 7.80 23.29 22.18
CA SER A 9 8.50 22.01 22.23
C SER A 9 7.51 20.88 22.56
N LEU A 10 6.58 21.12 23.50
CA LEU A 10 5.52 20.17 23.86
C LEU A 10 4.54 19.93 22.72
N LYS A 11 4.17 20.97 21.97
CA LYS A 11 3.33 20.82 20.75
C LYS A 11 4.08 20.07 19.65
N ALA A 12 5.35 20.34 19.45
CA ALA A 12 6.15 19.63 18.45
C ALA A 12 6.32 18.14 18.81
N THR A 13 6.53 17.82 20.09
CA THR A 13 6.64 16.43 20.57
C THR A 13 5.30 15.72 20.48
N SER A 14 4.20 16.37 20.81
CA SER A 14 2.83 15.83 20.69
C SER A 14 2.45 15.62 19.21
N LEU A 15 2.81 16.54 18.32
CA LEU A 15 2.61 16.42 16.88
C LEU A 15 3.50 15.32 16.28
N ALA A 16 4.71 15.14 16.76
CA ALA A 16 5.60 14.06 16.34
C ALA A 16 5.06 12.68 16.77
N VAL A 17 4.47 12.57 17.97
CA VAL A 17 3.82 11.34 18.43
C VAL A 17 2.53 11.06 17.67
N LEU A 18 1.72 12.09 17.39
CA LEU A 18 0.50 11.99 16.56
C LEU A 18 0.84 11.85 15.07
N GLY A 19 1.93 12.43 14.59
CA GLY A 19 2.43 12.32 13.22
C GLY A 19 3.19 11.00 12.94
N ALA A 20 3.43 10.18 13.98
CA ALA A 20 4.07 8.87 13.83
C ALA A 20 3.13 7.80 13.24
N MET A 21 1.80 8.08 13.14
CA MET A 21 0.85 7.19 12.48
C MET A 21 1.00 7.30 10.97
N ALA A 22 1.47 6.22 10.34
CA ALA A 22 1.55 6.13 8.89
C ALA A 22 0.15 6.20 8.28
N LYS A 23 -0.01 7.02 7.25
CA LYS A 23 -1.25 7.15 6.49
C LYS A 23 -1.09 6.47 5.14
N LEU A 24 -1.79 5.36 4.97
CA LEU A 24 -1.71 4.54 3.77
C LEU A 24 -2.87 4.85 2.82
N GLY A 25 -2.57 4.80 1.52
CA GLY A 25 -3.58 4.71 0.49
C GLY A 25 -3.60 3.30 -0.09
N PHE A 26 -4.76 2.69 -0.19
CA PHE A 26 -4.93 1.39 -0.84
C PHE A 26 -5.49 1.58 -2.24
N VAL A 27 -4.90 0.89 -3.21
CA VAL A 27 -5.47 0.69 -4.55
C VAL A 27 -5.85 -0.77 -4.66
N VAL A 28 -7.13 -1.07 -4.84
CA VAL A 28 -7.66 -2.44 -4.83
C VAL A 28 -8.31 -2.76 -6.16
N SER A 29 -7.89 -3.83 -6.82
CA SER A 29 -8.52 -4.28 -8.04
C SER A 29 -9.82 -5.04 -7.77
N GLU A 30 -10.80 -4.85 -8.65
CA GLU A 30 -12.11 -5.50 -8.55
C GLU A 30 -12.16 -6.86 -9.24
N PHE A 31 -11.28 -7.13 -10.18
CA PHE A 31 -11.13 -8.48 -10.74
C PHE A 31 -10.77 -9.48 -9.65
N ASN A 32 -11.44 -10.63 -9.65
CA ASN A 32 -11.30 -11.65 -8.60
C ASN A 32 -11.64 -11.09 -7.20
N ARG A 33 -12.76 -10.40 -7.11
CA ARG A 33 -13.18 -9.65 -5.92
C ARG A 33 -13.35 -10.53 -4.68
N ASP A 34 -13.72 -11.79 -4.83
CA ASP A 34 -13.77 -12.78 -3.75
C ASP A 34 -12.42 -12.94 -3.05
N ILE A 35 -11.32 -12.82 -3.79
CA ILE A 35 -9.95 -12.90 -3.28
C ILE A 35 -9.47 -11.54 -2.83
N THR A 36 -9.60 -10.50 -3.66
CA THR A 36 -9.10 -9.16 -3.33
C THR A 36 -9.82 -8.55 -2.15
N TYR A 37 -11.08 -8.90 -1.92
CA TYR A 37 -11.82 -8.48 -0.72
C TYR A 37 -11.17 -9.03 0.56
N GLN A 38 -10.80 -10.31 0.57
CA GLN A 38 -10.10 -10.90 1.71
C GLN A 38 -8.73 -10.25 1.92
N MET A 39 -8.00 -10.00 0.83
CA MET A 39 -6.70 -9.31 0.88
C MET A 39 -6.85 -7.90 1.46
N GLU A 40 -7.86 -7.17 1.05
CA GLU A 40 -8.15 -5.82 1.55
C GLU A 40 -8.45 -5.84 3.06
N LEU A 41 -9.31 -6.75 3.51
CA LEU A 41 -9.64 -6.89 4.94
C LEU A 41 -8.39 -7.20 5.77
N LEU A 42 -7.61 -8.19 5.34
CA LEU A 42 -6.37 -8.58 6.02
C LEU A 42 -5.35 -7.44 6.02
N GLY A 43 -5.24 -6.71 4.93
CA GLY A 43 -4.37 -5.54 4.84
C GLY A 43 -4.77 -4.43 5.79
N LYS A 44 -6.05 -4.10 5.87
CA LYS A 44 -6.58 -3.10 6.80
C LYS A 44 -6.38 -3.49 8.26
N GLU A 45 -6.67 -4.74 8.59
CA GLU A 45 -6.47 -5.29 9.93
C GLU A 45 -5.00 -5.23 10.34
N HIS A 46 -4.10 -5.63 9.44
CA HIS A 46 -2.67 -5.60 9.71
C HIS A 46 -2.12 -4.17 9.83
N ALA A 47 -2.61 -3.24 9.03
CA ALA A 47 -2.27 -1.82 9.14
C ALA A 47 -2.64 -1.28 10.52
N ALA A 48 -3.85 -1.56 10.99
CA ALA A 48 -4.30 -1.17 12.33
C ALA A 48 -3.44 -1.80 13.43
N PHE A 49 -3.11 -3.08 13.30
CA PHE A 49 -2.22 -3.79 14.22
C PHE A 49 -0.83 -3.14 14.33
N LEU A 50 -0.31 -2.63 13.22
CA LEU A 50 0.98 -1.94 13.16
C LEU A 50 0.89 -0.45 13.51
N GLY A 51 -0.28 0.04 13.89
CA GLY A 51 -0.50 1.44 14.26
C GLY A 51 -0.57 2.40 13.07
N ALA A 52 -0.91 1.90 11.88
CA ALA A 52 -1.11 2.72 10.69
C ALA A 52 -2.60 2.92 10.40
N GLU A 53 -2.91 4.01 9.70
CA GLU A 53 -4.24 4.34 9.22
C GLU A 53 -4.33 4.09 7.72
N VAL A 54 -5.40 3.45 7.27
CA VAL A 54 -5.76 3.41 5.85
C VAL A 54 -6.67 4.62 5.57
N ALA A 55 -6.06 5.70 5.12
CA ALA A 55 -6.75 6.98 4.95
C ALA A 55 -7.67 6.99 3.72
N HIS A 56 -7.28 6.30 2.67
CA HIS A 56 -8.02 6.23 1.42
C HIS A 56 -7.97 4.83 0.82
N VAL A 57 -9.07 4.43 0.19
CA VAL A 57 -9.14 3.23 -0.64
C VAL A 57 -9.72 3.61 -2.00
N LEU A 58 -8.99 3.33 -3.07
CA LEU A 58 -9.47 3.48 -4.45
C LEU A 58 -9.64 2.10 -5.06
N TYR A 59 -10.84 1.82 -5.54
CA TYR A 59 -11.13 0.60 -6.30
C TYR A 59 -10.93 0.87 -7.78
N VAL A 60 -10.25 -0.05 -8.45
CA VAL A 60 -10.01 0.00 -9.90
C VAL A 60 -10.49 -1.31 -10.55
N PRO A 61 -10.89 -1.28 -11.83
CA PRO A 61 -11.38 -2.50 -12.48
C PRO A 61 -10.37 -3.64 -12.44
N GLY A 62 -9.12 -3.38 -12.78
CA GLY A 62 -8.08 -4.40 -12.84
C GLY A 62 -6.70 -3.86 -12.44
N VAL A 63 -5.75 -4.76 -12.34
CA VAL A 63 -4.36 -4.44 -11.98
C VAL A 63 -3.73 -3.47 -12.97
N TYR A 64 -4.08 -3.58 -14.25
CA TYR A 64 -3.59 -2.67 -15.29
C TYR A 64 -3.98 -1.19 -15.04
N ASP A 65 -5.06 -0.97 -14.31
CA ASP A 65 -5.59 0.37 -14.02
C ASP A 65 -5.01 0.99 -12.74
N MET A 66 -4.21 0.25 -11.99
CA MET A 66 -3.68 0.68 -10.70
C MET A 66 -2.74 1.90 -10.77
N PRO A 67 -1.87 2.06 -11.77
CA PRO A 67 -0.89 3.14 -11.75
C PRO A 67 -1.51 4.53 -11.69
N ILE A 68 -2.58 4.80 -12.42
CA ILE A 68 -3.22 6.12 -12.38
C ILE A 68 -3.88 6.41 -11.02
N ALA A 69 -4.47 5.40 -10.40
CA ALA A 69 -5.06 5.52 -9.06
C ALA A 69 -3.97 5.74 -7.99
N ALA A 70 -2.88 4.99 -8.08
CA ALA A 70 -1.73 5.15 -7.20
C ALA A 70 -1.15 6.57 -7.30
N ARG A 71 -1.01 7.10 -8.51
CA ARG A 71 -0.53 8.48 -8.71
C ARG A 71 -1.43 9.50 -8.03
N ARG A 72 -2.74 9.34 -8.11
CA ARG A 72 -3.69 10.24 -7.44
C ARG A 72 -3.53 10.22 -5.94
N LEU A 73 -3.32 9.05 -5.34
CA LEU A 73 -3.08 8.91 -3.91
C LEU A 73 -1.73 9.50 -3.51
N LEU A 74 -0.69 9.25 -4.27
CA LEU A 74 0.67 9.73 -3.97
C LEU A 74 0.79 11.27 -3.98
N ARG A 75 -0.07 11.96 -4.72
CA ARG A 75 -0.14 13.43 -4.74
C ARG A 75 -0.74 14.05 -3.48
N ARG A 76 -1.38 13.25 -2.65
CA ARG A 76 -2.06 13.76 -1.46
C ARG A 76 -1.08 13.91 -0.30
N ASP A 77 -1.22 15.01 0.44
CA ASP A 77 -0.42 15.25 1.64
C ASP A 77 -0.79 14.32 2.80
N ASP A 78 -2.00 13.75 2.77
CA ASP A 78 -2.50 12.81 3.77
C ASP A 78 -2.26 11.34 3.39
N VAL A 79 -1.36 11.06 2.45
CA VAL A 79 -0.92 9.71 2.08
C VAL A 79 0.60 9.65 2.13
N ASP A 80 1.12 8.80 2.99
CA ASP A 80 2.56 8.60 3.17
C ASP A 80 3.12 7.46 2.32
N ALA A 81 2.29 6.48 2.02
CA ALA A 81 2.64 5.32 1.20
C ALA A 81 1.40 4.73 0.56
N VAL A 82 1.58 4.02 -0.55
CA VAL A 82 0.50 3.33 -1.26
C VAL A 82 0.73 1.82 -1.21
N VAL A 83 -0.34 1.07 -1.02
CA VAL A 83 -0.35 -0.40 -1.12
C VAL A 83 -1.28 -0.79 -2.25
N ALA A 84 -0.74 -1.46 -3.26
CA ALA A 84 -1.50 -1.99 -4.39
C ALA A 84 -1.91 -3.43 -4.08
N ILE A 85 -3.22 -3.68 -4.05
CA ILE A 85 -3.81 -4.98 -3.73
C ILE A 85 -4.55 -5.52 -4.93
N GLY A 86 -4.12 -6.66 -5.43
CA GLY A 86 -4.71 -7.29 -6.58
C GLY A 86 -4.40 -8.78 -6.68
N CYS A 87 -5.11 -9.44 -7.57
CA CYS A 87 -4.95 -10.86 -7.82
C CYS A 87 -5.10 -11.12 -9.32
N VAL A 88 -4.05 -11.67 -9.93
CA VAL A 88 -4.02 -11.98 -11.35
C VAL A 88 -3.84 -13.49 -11.52
N ILE A 89 -4.90 -14.16 -11.97
CA ILE A 89 -4.95 -15.58 -12.16
C ILE A 89 -4.51 -15.91 -13.58
N GLN A 90 -3.76 -17.00 -13.73
CA GLN A 90 -3.32 -17.48 -15.03
C GLN A 90 -4.51 -17.84 -15.92
N GLY A 91 -4.51 -17.29 -17.14
CA GLY A 91 -5.46 -17.63 -18.19
C GLY A 91 -4.83 -18.54 -19.25
N GLU A 92 -5.49 -18.66 -20.39
CA GLU A 92 -5.04 -19.48 -21.53
C GLU A 92 -3.84 -18.86 -22.28
N THR A 93 -3.62 -17.56 -22.09
CA THR A 93 -2.54 -16.80 -22.75
C THR A 93 -1.60 -16.21 -21.70
N ALA A 94 -0.47 -15.66 -22.14
CA ALA A 94 0.48 -14.96 -21.28
C ALA A 94 0.01 -13.53 -20.87
N HIS A 95 -1.28 -13.22 -21.01
CA HIS A 95 -1.84 -11.90 -20.70
C HIS A 95 -1.65 -11.51 -19.22
N ASP A 96 -1.76 -12.45 -18.31
CA ASP A 96 -1.51 -12.23 -16.90
C ASP A 96 -0.08 -11.73 -16.62
N GLU A 97 0.92 -12.25 -17.31
CA GLU A 97 2.31 -11.79 -17.17
C GLU A 97 2.48 -10.36 -17.65
N VAL A 98 1.90 -10.02 -18.80
CA VAL A 98 1.97 -8.68 -19.36
C VAL A 98 1.34 -7.66 -18.41
N VAL A 99 0.17 -7.96 -17.89
CA VAL A 99 -0.56 -7.08 -16.96
C VAL A 99 0.24 -6.81 -15.69
N VAL A 100 0.74 -7.87 -15.04
CA VAL A 100 1.47 -7.74 -13.77
C VAL A 100 2.80 -7.02 -13.97
N GLN A 101 3.57 -7.38 -15.01
CA GLN A 101 4.88 -6.78 -15.26
C GLN A 101 4.78 -5.28 -15.52
N HIS A 102 3.85 -4.87 -16.38
CA HIS A 102 3.68 -3.44 -16.71
C HIS A 102 3.14 -2.65 -15.52
N ALA A 103 2.17 -3.18 -14.79
CA ALA A 103 1.64 -2.51 -13.60
C ALA A 103 2.72 -2.36 -12.52
N ALA A 104 3.46 -3.43 -12.22
CA ALA A 104 4.52 -3.42 -11.23
C ALA A 104 5.63 -2.42 -11.57
N ARG A 105 6.04 -2.37 -12.84
CA ARG A 105 7.04 -1.41 -13.31
C ARG A 105 6.58 0.03 -13.11
N LYS A 106 5.35 0.35 -13.51
CA LYS A 106 4.82 1.70 -13.37
C LYS A 106 4.58 2.10 -11.93
N LEU A 107 4.18 1.18 -11.08
CA LEU A 107 4.06 1.43 -9.65
C LEU A 107 5.44 1.73 -9.02
N MET A 108 6.47 1.02 -9.43
CA MET A 108 7.84 1.31 -9.00
C MET A 108 8.30 2.70 -9.48
N ASP A 109 8.05 3.04 -10.74
CA ASP A 109 8.38 4.36 -11.30
C ASP A 109 7.72 5.48 -10.48
N LEU A 110 6.46 5.29 -10.08
CA LEU A 110 5.73 6.26 -9.26
C LEU A 110 6.32 6.43 -7.87
N SER A 111 6.81 5.36 -7.26
CA SER A 111 7.47 5.47 -5.95
C SER A 111 8.72 6.34 -6.01
N LEU A 112 9.48 6.23 -7.08
CA LEU A 112 10.68 7.05 -7.31
C LEU A 112 10.31 8.50 -7.63
N GLU A 113 9.26 8.72 -8.43
CA GLU A 113 8.82 10.07 -8.82
C GLU A 113 8.29 10.86 -7.63
N TYR A 114 7.51 10.24 -6.75
CA TYR A 114 6.87 10.92 -5.61
C TYR A 114 7.63 10.77 -4.29
N ASP A 115 8.72 10.03 -4.30
CA ASP A 115 9.53 9.77 -3.08
C ASP A 115 8.68 9.21 -1.92
N LYS A 116 7.76 8.33 -2.25
CA LYS A 116 6.88 7.64 -1.30
C LYS A 116 6.83 6.15 -1.62
N PRO A 117 6.86 5.27 -0.60
CA PRO A 117 6.76 3.84 -0.86
C PRO A 117 5.48 3.45 -1.60
N VAL A 118 5.61 2.55 -2.56
CA VAL A 118 4.50 1.85 -3.19
C VAL A 118 4.75 0.35 -3.03
N ALA A 119 3.97 -0.30 -2.18
CA ALA A 119 4.14 -1.72 -1.92
C ALA A 119 3.27 -2.56 -2.86
N LEU A 120 3.84 -3.65 -3.33
CA LEU A 120 3.23 -4.56 -4.28
C LEU A 120 2.54 -5.73 -3.56
N GLY A 121 1.26 -5.58 -3.28
CA GLY A 121 0.38 -6.62 -2.74
C GLY A 121 -0.42 -7.32 -3.85
N ILE A 122 0.18 -7.53 -5.01
CA ILE A 122 -0.43 -8.18 -6.16
C ILE A 122 0.05 -9.62 -6.21
N SER A 123 -0.85 -10.57 -6.09
CA SER A 123 -0.54 -11.98 -6.28
C SER A 123 -0.71 -12.39 -7.74
N GLY A 124 0.17 -13.27 -8.20
CA GLY A 124 0.37 -13.62 -9.61
C GLY A 124 1.62 -12.93 -10.19
N PRO A 125 1.95 -13.17 -11.45
CA PRO A 125 1.28 -14.03 -12.44
C PRO A 125 1.49 -15.52 -12.21
N ARG A 126 1.05 -16.36 -13.15
CA ARG A 126 1.25 -17.83 -13.17
C ARG A 126 0.65 -18.52 -11.94
N MET A 127 -0.51 -18.10 -11.56
CA MET A 127 -1.16 -18.55 -10.33
C MET A 127 -2.55 -19.07 -10.63
N SER A 128 -2.88 -20.24 -10.09
CA SER A 128 -4.22 -20.77 -10.13
C SER A 128 -5.13 -20.08 -9.10
N ARG A 129 -6.45 -20.23 -9.25
CA ARG A 129 -7.41 -19.70 -8.26
C ARG A 129 -7.21 -20.31 -6.86
N PRO A 130 -7.00 -21.64 -6.69
CA PRO A 130 -6.68 -22.19 -5.38
C PRO A 130 -5.41 -21.61 -4.76
N ASP A 131 -4.38 -21.37 -5.58
CA ASP A 131 -3.15 -20.72 -5.11
C ASP A 131 -3.41 -19.29 -4.63
N ALA A 132 -4.26 -18.57 -5.35
CA ALA A 132 -4.65 -17.22 -4.98
C ALA A 132 -5.33 -17.17 -3.60
N HIS A 133 -6.25 -18.09 -3.33
CA HIS A 133 -6.89 -18.20 -2.02
C HIS A 133 -5.90 -18.50 -0.89
N ARG A 134 -4.85 -19.27 -1.16
CA ARG A 134 -3.81 -19.57 -0.17
C ARG A 134 -2.85 -18.40 0.08
N ARG A 135 -2.84 -17.38 -0.79
CA ARG A 135 -1.87 -16.28 -0.78
C ARG A 135 -2.49 -14.92 -0.44
N VAL A 136 -3.66 -14.92 0.18
CA VAL A 136 -4.34 -13.67 0.56
C VAL A 136 -3.52 -12.84 1.57
N ASP A 137 -2.62 -13.46 2.31
CA ASP A 137 -1.71 -12.81 3.24
C ASP A 137 -0.61 -11.97 2.58
N TYR A 138 -0.47 -12.02 1.25
CA TYR A 138 0.38 -11.08 0.52
C TYR A 138 0.06 -9.63 0.85
N ALA A 139 -1.20 -9.31 1.07
CA ALA A 139 -1.62 -7.97 1.46
C ALA A 139 -0.99 -7.53 2.78
N LYS A 140 -0.89 -8.42 3.76
CA LYS A 140 -0.22 -8.13 5.04
C LYS A 140 1.27 -7.82 4.84
N ARG A 141 1.95 -8.61 4.02
CA ARG A 141 3.37 -8.41 3.72
C ARG A 141 3.61 -7.08 3.01
N ALA A 142 2.73 -6.72 2.09
CA ALA A 142 2.81 -5.45 1.37
C ALA A 142 2.62 -4.26 2.32
N VAL A 143 1.63 -4.32 3.20
CA VAL A 143 1.39 -3.30 4.23
C VAL A 143 2.61 -3.15 5.14
N GLU A 144 3.14 -4.25 5.62
CA GLU A 144 4.32 -4.25 6.47
C GLU A 144 5.55 -3.67 5.77
N ALA A 145 5.77 -4.03 4.50
CA ALA A 145 6.86 -3.48 3.70
C ALA A 145 6.74 -1.97 3.50
N ALA A 146 5.53 -1.48 3.21
CA ALA A 146 5.28 -0.05 3.05
C ALA A 146 5.61 0.74 4.32
N ILE A 147 5.15 0.25 5.48
CA ILE A 147 5.38 0.91 6.77
C ILE A 147 6.86 0.87 7.14
N LYS A 148 7.52 -0.26 7.01
CA LYS A 148 8.95 -0.40 7.30
C LYS A 148 9.80 0.53 6.44
N LEU A 149 9.54 0.55 5.14
CA LEU A 149 10.30 1.40 4.22
C LEU A 149 10.07 2.87 4.52
N MET A 150 8.84 3.28 4.75
CA MET A 150 8.51 4.66 5.12
C MET A 150 9.30 5.10 6.36
N LYS A 151 9.29 4.30 7.42
CA LYS A 151 10.01 4.61 8.66
C LYS A 151 11.53 4.70 8.46
N ARG A 152 12.09 3.83 7.64
CA ARG A 152 13.53 3.83 7.33
C ARG A 152 13.94 5.05 6.54
N LEU A 153 13.11 5.50 5.61
CA LEU A 153 13.39 6.68 4.79
C LEU A 153 13.30 7.99 5.60
N GLU A 154 12.48 8.04 6.63
CA GLU A 154 12.39 9.20 7.53
C GLU A 154 13.72 9.54 8.21
N GLY A 155 14.61 8.57 8.36
CA GLY A 155 15.91 8.74 9.01
C GLY A 155 17.02 9.31 8.11
N ILE A 156 16.72 9.62 6.85
CA ILE A 156 17.74 10.06 5.88
C ILE A 156 17.44 11.47 5.32
#